data_df5d9489aad92e48280fce2895e9a390
#
_entry.id   df5d9489aad92e48280fce2895e9a390
#
_cell.length_a   1.000
_cell.length_b   1.000
_cell.length_c   1.000
_cell.angle_alpha   90.00
_cell.angle_beta   90.00
_cell.angle_gamma   90.00
#
_symmetry.space_group_name_H-M   'P 1'
#
loop_
_entity.id
_entity.type
_entity.pdbx_description
1 polymer ?
#
loop_
_entity_poly.entity_id
_entity_poly.type
_entity_poly.pdbx_seq_one_letter_code
_entity_poly.pdbx_strand_id
1 'polypeptide(L)'
;MGAITAAETFPTAKVTIFEKSRNVLSKVKVSGGGRCNVTNAAPTLPELVKGYPRGAKFLRPLFEIFNNQHTIQWFESRGVALKTEPDGRMFPTTDSSETIIDCLQQAAQRAGVEVRTSTGVNAIVADGGQFLLRLQSGEELSVNRVLVTSGGHPQLSGYDWLATLGLDIETPVPSLFTFNAPKLPLKDLMGVSIGKVGVKLAGSKLTEAGPMLFTHWPTPRR
;
A
#
# COMPACT_ATOMS: atom_id res chain seq x y z
N MET A 1 -3.01 -5.96 8.55
CA MET A 1 -3.19 -7.40 8.29
C MET A 1 -2.01 -8.21 8.85
N GLY A 2 -0.75 -8.06 8.40
CA GLY A 2 0.36 -8.92 8.84
C GLY A 2 0.53 -9.06 10.36
N ALA A 3 0.42 -7.96 11.13
CA ALA A 3 0.48 -8.01 12.58
C ALA A 3 -0.72 -8.78 13.20
N ILE A 4 -1.91 -8.63 12.63
CA ILE A 4 -3.11 -9.35 13.05
C ILE A 4 -2.91 -10.85 12.83
N THR A 5 -2.49 -11.23 11.63
CA THR A 5 -2.19 -12.64 11.30
C THR A 5 -1.11 -13.22 12.21
N ALA A 6 -0.05 -12.47 12.49
CA ALA A 6 0.99 -12.91 13.41
C ALA A 6 0.46 -13.17 14.83
N ALA A 7 -0.36 -12.26 15.36
CA ALA A 7 -0.95 -12.41 16.69
C ALA A 7 -1.99 -13.54 16.75
N GLU A 8 -2.81 -13.70 15.72
CA GLU A 8 -3.79 -14.81 15.62
C GLU A 8 -3.09 -16.17 15.49
N THR A 9 -1.95 -16.23 14.78
CA THR A 9 -1.20 -17.49 14.58
C THR A 9 -0.34 -17.86 15.79
N PHE A 10 0.21 -16.86 16.47
CA PHE A 10 1.11 -17.02 17.62
C PHE A 10 0.56 -16.28 18.86
N PRO A 11 -0.44 -16.84 19.56
CA PRO A 11 -1.14 -16.15 20.65
C PRO A 11 -0.26 -15.76 21.84
N THR A 12 0.90 -16.40 21.99
CA THR A 12 1.89 -16.07 23.05
C THR A 12 2.88 -15.00 22.64
N ALA A 13 2.92 -14.61 21.36
CA ALA A 13 3.82 -13.58 20.87
C ALA A 13 3.29 -12.17 21.19
N LYS A 14 4.16 -11.32 21.72
CA LYS A 14 3.87 -9.90 21.80
C LYS A 14 4.06 -9.27 20.41
N VAL A 15 3.00 -8.76 19.81
CA VAL A 15 3.01 -8.12 18.49
C VAL A 15 2.76 -6.63 18.65
N THR A 16 3.71 -5.81 18.19
CA THR A 16 3.63 -4.34 18.27
C THR A 16 3.77 -3.73 16.88
N ILE A 17 2.90 -2.80 16.53
CA ILE A 17 3.00 -1.93 15.35
C ILE A 17 3.61 -0.60 15.77
N PHE A 18 4.69 -0.19 15.10
CA PHE A 18 5.28 1.15 15.24
C PHE A 18 4.85 2.01 14.05
N GLU A 19 4.18 3.12 14.32
CA GLU A 19 3.77 4.11 13.33
C GLU A 19 4.37 5.47 13.69
N LYS A 20 5.13 6.07 12.77
CA LYS A 20 5.82 7.34 13.00
C LYS A 20 4.86 8.54 13.12
N SER A 21 3.70 8.45 12.47
CA SER A 21 2.70 9.51 12.51
C SER A 21 1.73 9.32 13.70
N ARG A 22 0.98 10.38 14.00
CA ARG A 22 -0.07 10.33 15.02
C ARG A 22 -1.24 9.45 14.60
N ASN A 23 -1.54 9.40 13.29
CA ASN A 23 -2.70 8.71 12.76
C ASN A 23 -2.26 7.46 11.98
N VAL A 24 -2.84 6.32 12.31
CA VAL A 24 -2.66 5.07 11.55
C VAL A 24 -3.51 5.09 10.28
N LEU A 25 -3.13 4.26 9.31
CA LEU A 25 -3.91 3.97 8.09
C LEU A 25 -4.24 5.20 7.23
N SER A 26 -3.48 6.30 7.35
CA SER A 26 -3.72 7.55 6.60
C SER A 26 -3.74 7.35 5.08
N LYS A 27 -2.92 6.42 4.55
CA LYS A 27 -2.93 6.08 3.12
C LYS A 27 -4.18 5.30 2.72
N VAL A 28 -4.70 4.46 3.60
CA VAL A 28 -5.97 3.74 3.39
C VAL A 28 -7.11 4.75 3.32
N LYS A 29 -7.13 5.74 4.22
CA LYS A 29 -8.15 6.78 4.29
C LYS A 29 -8.34 7.53 2.97
N VAL A 30 -7.25 7.89 2.30
CA VAL A 30 -7.31 8.67 1.05
C VAL A 30 -7.35 7.81 -0.22
N SER A 31 -7.10 6.50 -0.10
CA SER A 31 -7.06 5.60 -1.26
C SER A 31 -8.42 5.47 -1.94
N GLY A 32 -8.40 5.26 -3.26
CA GLY A 32 -9.62 5.10 -4.04
C GLY A 32 -10.58 6.30 -3.94
N GLY A 33 -10.07 7.52 -3.72
CA GLY A 33 -10.89 8.72 -3.54
C GLY A 33 -11.66 8.74 -2.22
N GLY A 34 -11.11 8.16 -1.15
CA GLY A 34 -11.75 8.07 0.18
C GLY A 34 -12.65 6.85 0.36
N ARG A 35 -12.73 5.98 -0.67
CA ARG A 35 -13.54 4.76 -0.63
C ARG A 35 -12.74 3.51 -0.25
N CYS A 36 -11.43 3.54 -0.36
CA CYS A 36 -10.47 2.44 -0.25
C CYS A 36 -10.67 1.35 -1.31
N ASN A 37 -9.87 1.39 -2.39
CA ASN A 37 -9.75 0.23 -3.27
C ASN A 37 -9.03 -0.91 -2.53
N VAL A 38 -9.78 -1.91 -2.10
CA VAL A 38 -9.30 -3.00 -1.22
C VAL A 38 -8.42 -3.97 -2.00
N THR A 39 -8.90 -4.39 -3.17
CA THR A 39 -8.22 -5.36 -4.03
C THR A 39 -8.82 -5.32 -5.44
N ASN A 40 -8.42 -6.28 -6.29
CA ASN A 40 -8.96 -6.48 -7.62
C ASN A 40 -9.65 -7.85 -7.71
N ALA A 41 -10.74 -7.93 -8.47
CA ALA A 41 -11.55 -9.13 -8.65
C ALA A 41 -10.99 -10.08 -9.73
N ALA A 42 -9.69 -10.05 -10.02
CA ALA A 42 -9.08 -10.97 -10.98
C ALA A 42 -9.50 -12.42 -10.66
N PRO A 43 -10.15 -13.14 -11.60
CA PRO A 43 -10.73 -14.45 -11.30
C PRO A 43 -9.69 -15.56 -11.22
N THR A 44 -8.51 -15.37 -11.81
CA THR A 44 -7.46 -16.39 -11.84
C THR A 44 -6.11 -15.81 -11.44
N LEU A 45 -5.23 -16.67 -10.92
CA LEU A 45 -3.85 -16.29 -10.59
C LEU A 45 -3.07 -15.71 -11.78
N PRO A 46 -3.12 -16.29 -12.99
CA PRO A 46 -2.48 -15.68 -14.14
C PRO A 46 -2.97 -14.26 -14.46
N GLU A 47 -4.26 -13.98 -14.29
CA GLU A 47 -4.80 -12.64 -14.51
C GLU A 47 -4.38 -11.67 -13.42
N LEU A 48 -4.37 -12.10 -12.16
CA LEU A 48 -3.84 -11.30 -11.06
C LEU A 48 -2.39 -10.91 -11.30
N VAL A 49 -1.55 -11.86 -11.70
CA VAL A 49 -0.11 -11.66 -11.93
C VAL A 49 0.17 -10.70 -13.09
N LYS A 50 -0.70 -10.60 -14.11
CA LYS A 50 -0.58 -9.61 -15.19
C LYS A 50 -0.59 -8.16 -14.70
N GLY A 51 -1.24 -7.89 -13.57
CA GLY A 51 -1.24 -6.55 -12.93
C GLY A 51 0.13 -6.14 -12.37
N TYR A 52 1.13 -7.03 -12.37
CA TYR A 52 2.45 -6.79 -11.82
C TYR A 52 3.54 -6.92 -12.90
N PRO A 53 3.73 -5.92 -13.78
CA PRO A 53 4.67 -5.99 -14.90
C PRO A 53 6.13 -6.17 -14.44
N ARG A 54 6.45 -5.75 -13.21
CA ARG A 54 7.71 -6.03 -12.52
C ARG A 54 7.43 -6.91 -11.30
N GLY A 55 8.28 -7.89 -11.06
CA GLY A 55 8.15 -8.80 -9.92
C GLY A 55 7.12 -9.93 -10.07
N ALA A 56 6.46 -10.08 -11.22
CA ALA A 56 5.44 -11.11 -11.46
C ALA A 56 5.93 -12.53 -11.14
N LYS A 57 7.14 -12.87 -11.54
CA LYS A 57 7.75 -14.19 -11.26
C LYS A 57 7.99 -14.42 -9.76
N PHE A 58 8.39 -13.37 -9.04
CA PHE A 58 8.61 -13.42 -7.60
C PHE A 58 7.29 -13.51 -6.82
N LEU A 59 6.26 -12.76 -7.26
CA LEU A 59 4.98 -12.70 -6.55
C LEU A 59 4.10 -13.91 -6.79
N ARG A 60 4.24 -14.61 -7.92
CA ARG A 60 3.38 -15.74 -8.28
C ARG A 60 3.30 -16.81 -7.17
N PRO A 61 4.42 -17.37 -6.65
CA PRO A 61 4.34 -18.36 -5.58
C PRO A 61 3.76 -17.80 -4.28
N LEU A 62 3.93 -16.50 -4.01
CA LEU A 62 3.33 -15.87 -2.84
C LEU A 62 1.81 -15.73 -2.99
N PHE A 63 1.30 -15.48 -4.19
CA PHE A 63 -0.13 -15.43 -4.48
C PHE A 63 -0.80 -16.82 -4.47
N GLU A 64 -0.04 -17.91 -4.58
CA GLU A 64 -0.56 -19.26 -4.32
C GLU A 64 -0.90 -19.45 -2.85
N ILE A 65 -0.20 -18.72 -1.93
CA ILE A 65 -0.44 -18.77 -0.48
C ILE A 65 -1.51 -17.76 -0.09
N PHE A 66 -1.36 -16.50 -0.55
CA PHE A 66 -2.30 -15.41 -0.22
C PHE A 66 -2.48 -14.47 -1.41
N ASN A 67 -3.69 -14.40 -1.94
CA ASN A 67 -4.05 -13.61 -3.12
C ASN A 67 -5.26 -12.71 -2.88
N ASN A 68 -5.81 -12.15 -3.95
CA ASN A 68 -6.98 -11.28 -3.92
C ASN A 68 -8.24 -11.97 -3.33
N GLN A 69 -8.45 -13.26 -3.63
CA GLN A 69 -9.59 -14.01 -3.09
C GLN A 69 -9.47 -14.17 -1.56
N HIS A 70 -8.26 -14.48 -1.08
CA HIS A 70 -8.00 -14.53 0.37
C HIS A 70 -8.19 -13.15 1.02
N THR A 71 -7.85 -12.06 0.33
CA THR A 71 -8.11 -10.70 0.80
C THR A 71 -9.61 -10.43 0.92
N ILE A 72 -10.40 -10.81 -0.08
CA ILE A 72 -11.86 -10.69 -0.05
C ILE A 72 -12.43 -11.45 1.15
N GLN A 73 -12.11 -12.74 1.26
CA GLN A 73 -12.57 -13.59 2.36
C GLN A 73 -12.17 -13.05 3.73
N TRP A 74 -10.96 -12.47 3.84
CA TRP A 74 -10.48 -11.90 5.09
C TRP A 74 -11.36 -10.75 5.59
N PHE A 75 -11.78 -9.87 4.68
CA PHE A 75 -12.68 -8.76 5.03
C PHE A 75 -14.12 -9.21 5.22
N GLU A 76 -14.64 -10.05 4.35
CA GLU A 76 -16.03 -10.55 4.43
C GLU A 76 -16.27 -11.39 5.69
N SER A 77 -15.30 -12.23 6.09
CA SER A 77 -15.38 -12.98 7.35
C SER A 77 -15.37 -12.10 8.61
N ARG A 78 -15.01 -10.82 8.46
CA ARG A 78 -15.03 -9.81 9.52
C ARG A 78 -16.18 -8.81 9.38
N GLY A 79 -17.17 -9.13 8.53
CA GLY A 79 -18.41 -8.36 8.37
C GLY A 79 -18.31 -7.18 7.41
N VAL A 80 -17.24 -7.08 6.61
CA VAL A 80 -17.11 -6.03 5.58
C VAL A 80 -17.60 -6.57 4.25
N ALA A 81 -18.79 -6.16 3.81
CA ALA A 81 -19.29 -6.47 2.48
C ALA A 81 -18.55 -5.66 1.41
N LEU A 82 -18.08 -6.35 0.36
CA LEU A 82 -17.36 -5.76 -0.75
C LEU A 82 -18.21 -5.79 -2.04
N LYS A 83 -18.00 -4.81 -2.91
CA LYS A 83 -18.55 -4.76 -4.27
C LYS A 83 -17.46 -4.64 -5.31
N THR A 84 -17.68 -5.20 -6.49
CA THR A 84 -16.80 -5.10 -7.65
C THR A 84 -17.31 -4.03 -8.61
N GLU A 85 -16.43 -3.14 -9.05
CA GLU A 85 -16.72 -2.18 -10.13
C GLU A 85 -16.40 -2.80 -11.50
N PRO A 86 -16.93 -2.23 -12.61
CA PRO A 86 -16.78 -2.79 -13.97
C PRO A 86 -15.32 -2.98 -14.43
N ASP A 87 -14.39 -2.24 -13.83
CA ASP A 87 -12.95 -2.35 -14.11
C ASP A 87 -12.21 -3.35 -13.20
N GLY A 88 -12.95 -4.10 -12.39
CA GLY A 88 -12.43 -5.12 -11.49
C GLY A 88 -11.92 -4.59 -10.15
N ARG A 89 -11.94 -3.29 -9.88
CA ARG A 89 -11.62 -2.74 -8.56
C ARG A 89 -12.70 -3.12 -7.56
N MET A 90 -12.28 -3.36 -6.32
CA MET A 90 -13.18 -3.75 -5.24
C MET A 90 -13.19 -2.73 -4.12
N PHE A 91 -14.38 -2.34 -3.71
CA PHE A 91 -14.60 -1.35 -2.66
C PHE A 91 -15.57 -1.88 -1.59
N PRO A 92 -15.54 -1.35 -0.36
CA PRO A 92 -16.61 -1.63 0.59
C PRO A 92 -17.94 -1.12 0.03
N THR A 93 -19.03 -1.84 0.28
CA THR A 93 -20.38 -1.46 -0.19
C THR A 93 -20.84 -0.11 0.37
N THR A 94 -20.24 0.34 1.46
CA THR A 94 -20.47 1.64 2.10
C THR A 94 -19.86 2.82 1.35
N ASP A 95 -19.00 2.57 0.35
CA ASP A 95 -18.19 3.59 -0.34
C ASP A 95 -17.38 4.50 0.60
N SER A 96 -17.02 3.99 1.78
CA SER A 96 -16.23 4.71 2.78
C SER A 96 -14.99 3.91 3.20
N SER A 97 -13.83 4.54 3.13
CA SER A 97 -12.57 3.96 3.63
C SER A 97 -12.59 3.71 5.14
N GLU A 98 -13.44 4.43 5.89
CA GLU A 98 -13.58 4.22 7.34
C GLU A 98 -14.03 2.80 7.65
N THR A 99 -14.89 2.18 6.84
CA THR A 99 -15.30 0.78 7.00
C THR A 99 -14.10 -0.18 7.03
N ILE A 100 -13.11 0.06 6.18
CA ILE A 100 -11.90 -0.75 6.12
C ILE A 100 -10.96 -0.43 7.30
N ILE A 101 -10.86 0.85 7.66
CA ILE A 101 -10.04 1.31 8.80
C ILE A 101 -10.58 0.71 10.09
N ASP A 102 -11.88 0.82 10.34
CA ASP A 102 -12.54 0.29 11.55
C ASP A 102 -12.36 -1.23 11.64
N CYS A 103 -12.55 -1.94 10.54
CA CYS A 103 -12.32 -3.39 10.48
C CYS A 103 -10.89 -3.76 10.88
N LEU A 104 -9.88 -3.09 10.31
CA LEU A 104 -8.48 -3.35 10.61
C LEU A 104 -8.12 -3.01 12.06
N GLN A 105 -8.60 -1.89 12.59
CA GLN A 105 -8.34 -1.47 13.98
C GLN A 105 -9.00 -2.42 14.97
N GLN A 106 -10.27 -2.77 14.77
CA GLN A 106 -10.98 -3.71 15.61
C GLN A 106 -10.34 -5.11 15.58
N ALA A 107 -9.92 -5.57 14.40
CA ALA A 107 -9.24 -6.87 14.30
C ALA A 107 -7.88 -6.85 15.02
N ALA A 108 -7.11 -5.77 14.91
CA ALA A 108 -5.86 -5.60 15.65
C ALA A 108 -6.07 -5.59 17.17
N GLN A 109 -7.08 -4.86 17.62
CA GLN A 109 -7.44 -4.80 19.04
C GLN A 109 -7.87 -6.17 19.57
N ARG A 110 -8.75 -6.89 18.86
CA ARG A 110 -9.21 -8.24 19.26
C ARG A 110 -8.05 -9.25 19.32
N ALA A 111 -7.08 -9.12 18.40
CA ALA A 111 -5.89 -9.96 18.39
C ALA A 111 -4.82 -9.56 19.43
N GLY A 112 -5.06 -8.52 20.23
CA GLY A 112 -4.11 -8.04 21.25
C GLY A 112 -2.87 -7.36 20.66
N VAL A 113 -2.94 -6.84 19.43
CA VAL A 113 -1.84 -6.11 18.80
C VAL A 113 -1.70 -4.73 19.44
N GLU A 114 -0.50 -4.45 19.99
CA GLU A 114 -0.15 -3.12 20.49
C GLU A 114 0.14 -2.17 19.30
N VAL A 115 -0.44 -0.96 19.31
CA VAL A 115 -0.17 0.05 18.30
C VAL A 115 0.45 1.28 18.95
N ARG A 116 1.73 1.54 18.66
CA ARG A 116 2.48 2.70 19.15
C ARG A 116 2.56 3.76 18.04
N THR A 117 1.72 4.77 18.12
CA THR A 117 1.74 5.93 17.20
C THR A 117 2.78 6.97 17.64
N SER A 118 3.09 7.93 16.77
CA SER A 118 4.15 8.93 17.00
C SER A 118 5.49 8.30 17.41
N THR A 119 5.73 7.07 16.93
CA THR A 119 6.88 6.26 17.30
C THR A 119 7.56 5.77 16.02
N GLY A 120 8.51 6.56 15.53
CA GLY A 120 9.29 6.21 14.35
C GLY A 120 10.46 5.29 14.70
N VAL A 121 10.76 4.34 13.81
CA VAL A 121 11.97 3.53 13.86
C VAL A 121 13.02 4.16 12.96
N ASN A 122 14.20 4.49 13.51
CA ASN A 122 15.30 5.09 12.79
C ASN A 122 16.27 4.06 12.20
N ALA A 123 16.44 2.94 12.92
CA ALA A 123 17.33 1.88 12.46
C ALA A 123 16.86 0.52 12.96
N ILE A 124 17.22 -0.50 12.18
CA ILE A 124 17.08 -1.92 12.52
C ILE A 124 18.47 -2.53 12.36
N VAL A 125 18.96 -3.18 13.40
CA VAL A 125 20.27 -3.84 13.38
C VAL A 125 20.05 -5.32 13.68
N ALA A 126 20.61 -6.20 12.83
CA ALA A 126 20.62 -7.64 13.11
C ALA A 126 21.63 -7.94 14.23
N ASP A 127 21.21 -8.65 15.27
CA ASP A 127 22.00 -8.94 16.45
C ASP A 127 21.72 -10.36 16.97
N GLY A 128 22.67 -11.27 16.80
CA GLY A 128 22.62 -12.61 17.39
C GLY A 128 21.35 -13.44 17.09
N GLY A 129 20.72 -13.27 15.93
CA GLY A 129 19.46 -13.93 15.57
C GLY A 129 18.19 -13.19 16.01
N GLN A 130 18.36 -12.02 16.62
CA GLN A 130 17.34 -11.04 16.95
C GLN A 130 17.56 -9.75 16.16
N PHE A 131 16.73 -8.75 16.41
CA PHE A 131 16.85 -7.42 15.83
C PHE A 131 16.78 -6.37 16.93
N LEU A 132 17.73 -5.43 16.91
CA LEU A 132 17.69 -4.24 17.74
C LEU A 132 17.04 -3.12 16.93
N LEU A 133 15.91 -2.61 17.44
CA LEU A 133 15.23 -1.44 16.90
C LEU A 133 15.69 -0.19 17.64
N ARG A 134 16.10 0.84 16.89
CA ARG A 134 16.39 2.16 17.44
C ARG A 134 15.25 3.10 17.09
N LEU A 135 14.53 3.58 18.08
CA LEU A 135 13.40 4.48 17.90
C LEU A 135 13.86 5.95 17.82
N GLN A 136 13.03 6.80 17.25
CA GLN A 136 13.29 8.25 17.19
C GLN A 136 13.43 8.91 18.57
N SER A 137 12.79 8.34 19.58
CA SER A 137 12.89 8.77 20.98
C SER A 137 14.26 8.50 21.63
N GLY A 138 15.11 7.68 20.99
CA GLY A 138 16.34 7.14 21.57
C GLY A 138 16.13 5.82 22.32
N GLU A 139 14.91 5.34 22.46
CA GLU A 139 14.62 4.01 23.04
C GLU A 139 15.16 2.92 22.13
N GLU A 140 15.79 1.90 22.70
CA GLU A 140 16.23 0.69 22.00
C GLU A 140 15.42 -0.52 22.46
N LEU A 141 15.01 -1.34 21.50
CA LEU A 141 14.17 -2.52 21.74
C LEU A 141 14.75 -3.74 21.01
N SER A 142 15.01 -4.82 21.74
CA SER A 142 15.33 -6.12 21.14
C SER A 142 14.06 -6.89 20.81
N VAL A 143 13.96 -7.38 19.56
CA VAL A 143 12.80 -8.13 19.06
C VAL A 143 13.25 -9.35 18.26
N ASN A 144 12.44 -10.41 18.27
CA ASN A 144 12.79 -11.65 17.59
C ASN A 144 12.54 -11.59 16.07
N ARG A 145 11.54 -10.83 15.63
CA ARG A 145 11.13 -10.74 14.22
C ARG A 145 10.67 -9.33 13.90
N VAL A 146 10.96 -8.91 12.68
CA VAL A 146 10.53 -7.60 12.16
C VAL A 146 9.84 -7.80 10.81
N LEU A 147 8.67 -7.19 10.65
CA LEU A 147 7.98 -7.07 9.38
C LEU A 147 7.99 -5.59 8.95
N VAL A 148 8.70 -5.29 7.88
CA VAL A 148 8.81 -3.94 7.34
C VAL A 148 7.66 -3.68 6.38
N THR A 149 6.80 -2.71 6.71
CA THR A 149 5.64 -2.30 5.90
C THR A 149 5.52 -0.77 5.78
N SER A 150 6.67 -0.08 5.76
CA SER A 150 6.77 1.39 5.76
C SER A 150 6.18 2.06 4.50
N GLY A 151 5.84 1.28 3.47
CA GLY A 151 5.37 1.79 2.19
C GLY A 151 6.49 2.36 1.33
N GLY A 152 6.13 2.98 0.21
CA GLY A 152 7.08 3.57 -0.72
C GLY A 152 7.68 4.88 -0.21
N HIS A 153 8.89 5.20 -0.69
CA HIS A 153 9.57 6.47 -0.47
C HIS A 153 9.86 7.15 -1.80
N PRO A 154 9.71 8.50 -1.92
CA PRO A 154 9.91 9.21 -3.19
C PRO A 154 11.38 9.27 -3.65
N GLN A 155 12.31 9.11 -2.73
CA GLN A 155 13.76 9.12 -2.99
C GLN A 155 14.37 7.76 -2.68
N LEU A 156 15.34 7.32 -3.49
CA LEU A 156 16.03 6.05 -3.31
C LEU A 156 16.72 5.97 -1.93
N SER A 157 17.32 7.08 -1.48
CA SER A 157 17.96 7.17 -0.15
C SER A 157 17.03 6.85 1.02
N GLY A 158 15.71 6.93 0.84
CA GLY A 158 14.75 6.51 1.85
C GLY A 158 14.73 5.00 2.13
N TYR A 159 15.48 4.23 1.35
CA TYR A 159 15.63 2.77 1.52
C TYR A 159 17.04 2.35 1.98
N ASP A 160 17.97 3.29 2.17
CA ASP A 160 19.37 2.99 2.52
C ASP A 160 19.49 2.17 3.81
N TRP A 161 18.60 2.41 4.78
CA TRP A 161 18.52 1.65 6.02
C TRP A 161 18.17 0.16 5.81
N LEU A 162 17.51 -0.21 4.70
CA LEU A 162 17.28 -1.61 4.33
C LEU A 162 18.54 -2.25 3.75
N ALA A 163 19.35 -1.48 3.03
CA ALA A 163 20.63 -1.96 2.51
C ALA A 163 21.60 -2.35 3.66
N THR A 164 21.53 -1.67 4.81
CA THR A 164 22.32 -2.03 6.00
C THR A 164 21.98 -3.40 6.58
N LEU A 165 20.81 -3.95 6.21
CA LEU A 165 20.38 -5.31 6.57
C LEU A 165 20.81 -6.37 5.55
N GLY A 166 21.62 -6.00 4.55
CA GLY A 166 22.07 -6.89 3.47
C GLY A 166 21.01 -7.12 2.39
N LEU A 167 20.03 -6.23 2.26
CA LEU A 167 18.99 -6.32 1.23
C LEU A 167 19.39 -5.51 0.00
N ASP A 168 19.29 -6.14 -1.18
CA ASP A 168 19.41 -5.44 -2.45
C ASP A 168 18.13 -4.68 -2.77
N ILE A 169 18.27 -3.39 -3.08
CA ILE A 169 17.13 -2.53 -3.39
C ILE A 169 17.04 -2.32 -4.90
N GLU A 170 16.03 -2.92 -5.50
CA GLU A 170 15.68 -2.63 -6.90
C GLU A 170 15.24 -1.17 -7.05
N THR A 171 15.82 -0.47 -8.02
CA THR A 171 15.52 0.93 -8.26
C THR A 171 14.03 1.13 -8.52
N PRO A 172 13.31 1.92 -7.68
CA PRO A 172 11.91 2.24 -7.92
C PRO A 172 11.72 2.98 -9.23
N VAL A 173 10.68 2.62 -9.97
CA VAL A 173 10.25 3.35 -11.16
C VAL A 173 8.83 3.85 -10.98
N PRO A 174 8.46 5.00 -11.59
CA PRO A 174 7.09 5.48 -11.53
C PRO A 174 6.13 4.45 -12.14
N SER A 175 5.08 4.07 -11.39
CA SER A 175 4.00 3.21 -11.89
C SER A 175 2.74 4.03 -12.22
N LEU A 176 2.56 5.15 -11.54
CA LEU A 176 1.52 6.14 -11.79
C LEU A 176 2.16 7.53 -11.71
N PHE A 177 1.97 8.37 -12.73
CA PHE A 177 2.53 9.72 -12.77
C PHE A 177 1.59 10.65 -13.53
N THR A 178 1.75 11.95 -13.29
CA THR A 178 0.99 13.00 -13.97
C THR A 178 1.84 13.60 -15.09
N PHE A 179 1.27 13.70 -16.29
CA PHE A 179 1.91 14.44 -17.38
C PHE A 179 1.85 15.92 -17.10
N ASN A 180 3.00 16.60 -17.23
CA ASN A 180 3.04 18.05 -17.19
C ASN A 180 2.87 18.63 -18.59
N ALA A 181 1.80 19.38 -18.80
CA ALA A 181 1.48 19.99 -20.08
C ALA A 181 1.34 21.52 -19.96
N PRO A 182 2.41 22.27 -19.60
CA PRO A 182 2.33 23.69 -19.25
C PRO A 182 1.92 24.59 -20.43
N LYS A 183 2.10 24.12 -21.66
CA LYS A 183 1.78 24.87 -22.90
C LYS A 183 0.36 24.62 -23.41
N LEU A 184 -0.38 23.67 -22.83
CA LEU A 184 -1.75 23.41 -23.25
C LEU A 184 -2.71 24.37 -22.57
N PRO A 185 -3.69 24.92 -23.31
CA PRO A 185 -4.70 25.84 -22.76
C PRO A 185 -5.80 25.07 -21.99
N LEU A 186 -5.39 24.25 -21.04
CA LEU A 186 -6.28 23.33 -20.28
C LEU A 186 -6.39 23.73 -18.81
N LYS A 187 -5.93 24.93 -18.45
CA LYS A 187 -5.94 25.39 -17.04
C LYS A 187 -7.35 25.47 -16.46
N ASP A 188 -8.33 25.79 -17.29
CA ASP A 188 -9.73 25.93 -16.89
C ASP A 188 -10.43 24.57 -16.65
N LEU A 189 -9.77 23.47 -17.03
CA LEU A 189 -10.29 22.11 -16.84
C LEU A 189 -9.81 21.46 -15.52
N MET A 190 -9.14 22.20 -14.65
CA MET A 190 -8.66 21.65 -13.39
C MET A 190 -9.81 21.09 -12.54
N GLY A 191 -9.66 19.85 -12.09
CA GLY A 191 -10.69 19.11 -11.35
C GLY A 191 -11.67 18.35 -12.24
N VAL A 192 -11.66 18.59 -13.56
CA VAL A 192 -12.53 17.85 -14.50
C VAL A 192 -12.00 16.43 -14.69
N SER A 193 -12.90 15.47 -14.56
CA SER A 193 -12.63 14.05 -14.85
C SER A 193 -13.37 13.64 -16.11
N ILE A 194 -12.67 12.99 -17.04
CA ILE A 194 -13.24 12.42 -18.27
C ILE A 194 -13.21 10.89 -18.10
N GLY A 195 -14.36 10.24 -18.18
CA GLY A 195 -14.50 8.82 -17.89
C GLY A 195 -13.76 7.88 -18.84
N LYS A 196 -13.57 8.29 -20.12
CA LYS A 196 -12.85 7.47 -21.11
C LYS A 196 -12.08 8.35 -22.08
N VAL A 197 -10.75 8.22 -22.07
CA VAL A 197 -9.82 8.92 -22.97
C VAL A 197 -8.86 7.89 -23.54
N GLY A 198 -8.61 7.96 -24.86
CA GLY A 198 -7.53 7.21 -25.51
C GLY A 198 -6.24 8.01 -25.46
N VAL A 199 -5.15 7.42 -24.99
CA VAL A 199 -3.80 8.01 -24.99
C VAL A 199 -2.90 7.16 -25.88
N LYS A 200 -2.18 7.83 -26.80
CA LYS A 200 -1.20 7.21 -27.69
C LYS A 200 0.14 7.90 -27.53
N LEU A 201 1.18 7.11 -27.34
CA LEU A 201 2.55 7.64 -27.38
C LEU A 201 3.00 7.81 -28.81
N ALA A 202 3.26 9.08 -29.21
CA ALA A 202 3.71 9.39 -30.55
C ALA A 202 5.02 8.66 -30.89
N GLY A 203 5.14 8.12 -32.10
CA GLY A 203 6.31 7.35 -32.54
C GLY A 203 6.36 5.89 -32.03
N SER A 204 5.31 5.44 -31.34
CA SER A 204 5.22 4.07 -30.83
C SER A 204 3.88 3.40 -31.16
N LYS A 205 3.77 2.08 -30.90
CA LYS A 205 2.51 1.33 -30.96
C LYS A 205 1.76 1.33 -29.63
N LEU A 206 2.28 2.02 -28.62
CA LEU A 206 1.68 2.03 -27.29
C LEU A 206 0.43 2.92 -27.29
N THR A 207 -0.68 2.30 -26.97
CA THR A 207 -1.99 2.95 -26.80
C THR A 207 -2.67 2.38 -25.56
N GLU A 208 -3.24 3.27 -24.75
CA GLU A 208 -4.05 2.91 -23.59
C GLU A 208 -5.32 3.73 -23.57
N ALA A 209 -6.36 3.21 -22.92
CA ALA A 209 -7.61 3.92 -22.73
C ALA A 209 -8.05 3.82 -21.27
N GLY A 210 -8.53 4.93 -20.71
CA GLY A 210 -8.96 4.97 -19.32
C GLY A 210 -9.47 6.33 -18.90
N PRO A 211 -9.84 6.51 -17.63
CA PRO A 211 -10.24 7.79 -17.09
C PRO A 211 -9.05 8.76 -17.03
N MET A 212 -9.32 10.03 -17.30
CA MET A 212 -8.33 11.11 -17.22
C MET A 212 -8.83 12.19 -16.27
N LEU A 213 -7.96 12.63 -15.37
CA LEU A 213 -8.23 13.74 -14.45
C LEU A 213 -7.27 14.89 -14.75
N PHE A 214 -7.81 16.10 -14.93
CA PHE A 214 -7.01 17.31 -14.93
C PHE A 214 -6.71 17.75 -13.50
N THR A 215 -5.43 17.77 -13.14
CA THR A 215 -4.99 18.07 -11.77
C THR A 215 -4.35 19.46 -11.70
N HIS A 216 -4.36 20.05 -10.51
CA HIS A 216 -3.53 21.21 -10.23
C HIS A 216 -2.06 20.83 -10.36
N TRP A 217 -1.30 21.64 -11.05
CA TRP A 217 0.15 21.56 -10.99
C TRP A 217 0.61 22.15 -9.64
N PRO A 218 1.17 21.35 -8.75
CA PRO A 218 1.88 21.93 -7.62
C PRO A 218 3.13 22.60 -8.19
N THR A 219 3.21 23.93 -8.04
CA THR A 219 4.45 24.65 -8.32
C THR A 219 5.58 23.94 -7.56
N PRO A 220 6.70 23.60 -8.21
CA PRO A 220 7.82 23.00 -7.49
C PRO A 220 8.18 23.94 -6.34
N ARG A 221 8.08 23.47 -5.10
CA ARG A 221 8.66 24.20 -3.98
C ARG A 221 10.17 24.22 -4.24
N ARG A 222 10.70 25.43 -4.46
CA ARG A 222 12.14 25.69 -4.52
C ARG A 222 12.80 25.31 -3.21
#